data_7e3e1cba0a00cc14c9ef58e50b54b881
#
_entry.id   7e3e1cba0a00cc14c9ef58e50b54b881
#
_cell.length_a   1.000
_cell.length_b   1.000
_cell.length_c   1.000
_cell.angle_alpha   90.00
_cell.angle_beta   90.00
_cell.angle_gamma   90.00
#
_symmetry.space_group_name_H-M   'P 1'
#
loop_
_entity.id
_entity.type
_entity.pdbx_description
1 polymer ?
#
loop_
_entity_poly.entity_id
_entity_poly.type
_entity_poly.pdbx_seq_one_letter_code
_entity_poly.pdbx_strand_id
1 'polypeptide(L)'
;MTTQAQWPLISALSDWFRPSAYQRDLEFLEKCRGEESERLRAHMRGRPEDLRWLIGREPGSAELLCQMMNAVKVDERQVPQEILRGLERACSGCTEKFHCADELGNGRASRNFESFCPNAETLKSLQAKAAR
;
A
#
# COMPACT_ATOMS: atom_id res chain seq x y z
N MET A 1 -19.77 23.74 30.16
CA MET A 1 -19.02 23.46 28.93
C MET A 1 -17.56 23.19 29.22
N THR A 2 -17.34 22.07 29.82
CA THR A 2 -16.09 21.68 30.45
C THR A 2 -15.42 20.52 29.68
N THR A 3 -15.73 20.43 28.40
CA THR A 3 -15.16 19.38 27.56
C THR A 3 -13.67 19.56 27.29
N GLN A 4 -13.13 20.73 27.51
CA GLN A 4 -11.70 20.99 27.25
C GLN A 4 -10.75 20.32 28.26
N ALA A 5 -11.20 20.09 29.49
CA ALA A 5 -10.40 19.44 30.52
C ALA A 5 -10.24 17.93 30.29
N GLN A 6 -11.06 17.34 29.44
CA GLN A 6 -11.02 15.92 29.15
C GLN A 6 -10.15 15.58 27.89
N TRP A 7 -9.76 16.60 27.18
CA TRP A 7 -9.00 16.42 25.92
C TRP A 7 -7.66 15.72 26.09
N PRO A 8 -6.84 16.02 27.08
CA PRO A 8 -5.56 15.32 27.22
C PRO A 8 -5.71 13.84 27.54
N LEU A 9 -6.78 13.47 28.22
CA LEU A 9 -7.07 12.07 28.51
C LEU A 9 -7.57 11.33 27.27
N ILE A 10 -8.35 11.99 26.45
CA ILE A 10 -8.86 11.43 25.21
C ILE A 10 -7.72 11.29 24.18
N SER A 11 -6.81 12.24 24.11
CA SER A 11 -5.65 12.14 23.22
C SER A 11 -4.67 11.05 23.65
N ALA A 12 -4.48 10.87 24.97
CA ALA A 12 -3.65 9.79 25.49
C ALA A 12 -4.29 8.42 25.25
N LEU A 13 -5.61 8.33 25.34
CA LEU A 13 -6.35 7.11 25.01
C LEU A 13 -6.36 6.84 23.52
N SER A 14 -6.45 7.87 22.68
CA SER A 14 -6.38 7.73 21.24
C SER A 14 -5.00 7.27 20.77
N ASP A 15 -3.93 7.70 21.44
CA ASP A 15 -2.57 7.23 21.17
C ASP A 15 -2.39 5.75 21.56
N TRP A 16 -3.07 5.30 22.59
CA TRP A 16 -3.09 3.89 22.98
C TRP A 16 -3.88 3.03 21.97
N PHE A 17 -4.95 3.61 21.39
CA PHE A 17 -5.77 2.96 20.38
C PHE A 17 -5.28 3.22 18.95
N ARG A 18 -4.07 3.74 18.77
CA ARG A 18 -3.48 3.82 17.43
C ARG A 18 -3.46 2.44 16.82
N PRO A 19 -4.05 2.30 15.64
CA PRO A 19 -4.03 1.01 14.97
C PRO A 19 -2.59 0.54 14.83
N SER A 20 -2.34 -0.68 15.22
CA SER A 20 -1.05 -1.33 15.00
C SER A 20 -0.70 -1.25 13.51
N ALA A 21 0.57 -1.37 13.18
CA ALA A 21 1.01 -1.45 11.78
C ALA A 21 0.15 -2.45 11.01
N TYR A 22 -0.22 -3.54 11.64
CA TYR A 22 -1.11 -4.56 11.15
C TYR A 22 -2.51 -4.03 10.76
N GLN A 23 -3.12 -3.21 11.61
CA GLN A 23 -4.44 -2.64 11.29
C GLN A 23 -4.37 -1.65 10.13
N ARG A 24 -3.28 -0.89 10.05
CA ARG A 24 -3.03 0.00 8.90
C ARG A 24 -2.84 -0.76 7.61
N ASP A 25 -2.16 -1.90 7.68
CA ASP A 25 -1.96 -2.78 6.52
C ASP A 25 -3.28 -3.41 6.09
N LEU A 26 -4.14 -3.79 7.03
CA LEU A 26 -5.47 -4.29 6.72
C LEU A 26 -6.37 -3.22 6.09
N GLU A 27 -6.40 -2.01 6.65
CA GLU A 27 -7.13 -0.88 6.06
C GLU A 27 -6.62 -0.56 4.67
N PHE A 28 -5.32 -0.72 4.49
CA PHE A 28 -4.66 -0.50 3.22
C PHE A 28 -5.11 -1.55 2.20
N LEU A 29 -5.11 -2.82 2.58
CA LEU A 29 -5.64 -3.92 1.76
C LEU A 29 -7.13 -3.74 1.42
N GLU A 30 -7.89 -3.12 2.30
CA GLU A 30 -9.29 -2.77 2.02
C GLU A 30 -9.46 -1.69 0.97
N LYS A 31 -8.52 -0.75 0.91
CA LYS A 31 -8.52 0.30 -0.11
C LYS A 31 -8.04 -0.22 -1.46
N CYS A 32 -7.15 -1.17 -1.46
CA CYS A 32 -6.60 -1.79 -2.66
C CYS A 32 -7.50 -2.95 -3.10
N ARG A 33 -8.52 -2.61 -3.87
CA ARG A 33 -9.50 -3.60 -4.38
C ARG A 33 -9.00 -4.24 -5.66
N GLY A 34 -8.06 -5.17 -5.55
CA GLY A 34 -7.64 -6.00 -6.67
C GLY A 34 -8.10 -7.44 -6.48
N GLU A 35 -8.16 -8.18 -7.55
CA GLU A 35 -8.51 -9.61 -7.53
C GLU A 35 -7.57 -10.42 -6.63
N GLU A 36 -6.31 -10.00 -6.58
CA GLU A 36 -5.28 -10.63 -5.77
C GLU A 36 -5.43 -10.30 -4.28
N SER A 37 -5.86 -9.08 -3.94
CA SER A 37 -6.16 -8.71 -2.56
C SER A 37 -7.41 -9.46 -2.04
N GLU A 38 -8.39 -9.74 -2.90
CA GLU A 38 -9.53 -10.58 -2.56
C GLU A 38 -9.11 -12.04 -2.31
N ARG A 39 -8.21 -12.58 -3.12
CA ARG A 39 -7.64 -13.92 -2.91
C ARG A 39 -6.84 -13.98 -1.62
N LEU A 40 -6.05 -12.95 -1.34
CA LEU A 40 -5.28 -12.85 -0.11
C LEU A 40 -6.22 -12.80 1.11
N ARG A 41 -7.29 -12.00 1.04
CA ARG A 41 -8.31 -11.96 2.09
C ARG A 41 -8.99 -13.30 2.31
N ALA A 42 -9.33 -14.01 1.25
CA ALA A 42 -9.94 -15.33 1.34
C ALA A 42 -9.02 -16.33 2.04
N HIS A 43 -7.70 -16.23 1.77
CA HIS A 43 -6.68 -17.03 2.46
C HIS A 43 -6.52 -16.64 3.93
N MET A 44 -6.61 -15.34 4.22
CA MET A 44 -6.41 -14.80 5.56
C MET A 44 -7.58 -15.04 6.52
N ARG A 45 -8.78 -15.24 6.00
CA ARG A 45 -9.97 -15.52 6.81
C ARG A 45 -9.91 -16.85 7.56
N GLY A 46 -9.00 -17.73 7.20
CA GLY A 46 -8.89 -19.05 7.80
C GLY A 46 -7.95 -19.14 8.99
N ARG A 47 -6.87 -18.35 9.06
CA ARG A 47 -5.83 -18.52 10.08
C ARG A 47 -5.09 -17.22 10.42
N PRO A 48 -5.32 -16.64 11.61
CA PRO A 48 -4.57 -15.46 12.06
C PRO A 48 -3.07 -15.71 12.20
N GLU A 49 -2.65 -16.96 12.29
CA GLU A 49 -1.24 -17.38 12.39
C GLU A 49 -0.50 -17.19 11.07
N ASP A 50 -1.18 -17.38 9.96
CA ASP A 50 -0.61 -17.18 8.61
C ASP A 50 -0.30 -15.70 8.33
N LEU A 51 -0.96 -14.81 9.03
CA LEU A 51 -0.73 -13.37 8.96
C LEU A 51 0.60 -12.94 9.58
N ARG A 52 0.96 -13.51 10.72
CA ARG A 52 2.26 -13.25 11.36
C ARG A 52 3.41 -13.72 10.48
N TRP A 53 3.18 -14.77 9.76
CA TRP A 53 4.15 -15.34 8.85
C TRP A 53 4.32 -14.51 7.57
N LEU A 54 3.23 -13.94 7.07
CA LEU A 54 3.24 -13.00 5.93
C LEU A 54 3.89 -11.66 6.29
N ILE A 55 3.69 -11.16 7.49
CA ILE A 55 4.27 -9.90 7.96
C ILE A 55 5.79 -9.99 8.14
N GLY A 56 6.32 -11.17 8.43
CA GLY A 56 7.76 -11.40 8.55
C GLY A 56 8.46 -11.65 7.22
N ARG A 57 7.71 -11.69 6.11
CA ARG A 57 8.25 -11.95 4.78
C ARG A 57 8.42 -10.68 3.96
N GLU A 58 9.07 -10.88 2.83
CA GLU A 58 9.17 -9.87 1.78
C GLU A 58 7.79 -9.26 1.48
N PRO A 59 7.67 -7.94 1.40
CA PRO A 59 6.39 -7.28 1.12
C PRO A 59 5.72 -7.83 -0.12
N GLY A 60 4.41 -8.02 -0.06
CA GLY A 60 3.63 -8.52 -1.18
C GLY A 60 3.65 -7.56 -2.38
N SER A 61 3.85 -8.10 -3.57
CA SER A 61 3.95 -7.29 -4.78
C SER A 61 2.68 -6.49 -5.08
N ALA A 62 1.52 -7.07 -4.87
CA ALA A 62 0.23 -6.40 -5.08
C ALA A 62 0.05 -5.21 -4.14
N GLU A 63 0.43 -5.38 -2.89
CA GLU A 63 0.38 -4.35 -1.88
C GLU A 63 1.32 -3.19 -2.20
N LEU A 64 2.56 -3.49 -2.56
CA LEU A 64 3.55 -2.48 -2.93
C LEU A 64 3.11 -1.70 -4.17
N LEU A 65 2.57 -2.39 -5.17
CA LEU A 65 2.05 -1.74 -6.37
C LEU A 65 0.92 -0.75 -6.02
N CYS A 66 -0.02 -1.18 -5.21
CA CYS A 66 -1.12 -0.32 -4.78
C CYS A 66 -0.61 0.90 -4.01
N GLN A 67 0.34 0.71 -3.10
CA GLN A 67 0.97 1.81 -2.36
C GLN A 67 1.71 2.77 -3.29
N MET A 68 2.43 2.23 -4.26
CA MET A 68 3.15 3.05 -5.23
C MET A 68 2.18 3.86 -6.09
N MET A 69 1.12 3.25 -6.59
CA MET A 69 0.10 3.95 -7.38
C MET A 69 -0.55 5.09 -6.58
N ASN A 70 -0.83 4.85 -5.31
CA ASN A 70 -1.33 5.91 -4.42
C ASN A 70 -0.30 7.02 -4.20
N ALA A 71 0.96 6.67 -4.02
CA ALA A 71 2.04 7.64 -3.82
C ALA A 71 2.24 8.54 -5.03
N VAL A 72 2.12 7.99 -6.24
CA VAL A 72 2.26 8.74 -7.49
C VAL A 72 0.93 9.28 -8.02
N LYS A 73 -0.15 9.13 -7.26
CA LYS A 73 -1.50 9.64 -7.55
C LYS A 73 -2.10 9.08 -8.84
N VAL A 74 -1.92 7.79 -9.05
CA VAL A 74 -2.56 7.05 -10.14
C VAL A 74 -3.70 6.24 -9.55
N ASP A 75 -4.91 6.44 -10.07
CA ASP A 75 -6.09 5.69 -9.63
C ASP A 75 -6.13 4.34 -10.37
N GLU A 76 -5.98 3.27 -9.62
CA GLU A 76 -6.01 1.90 -10.13
C GLU A 76 -7.27 1.62 -10.97
N ARG A 77 -8.41 2.18 -10.56
CA ARG A 77 -9.69 1.97 -11.24
C ARG A 77 -9.74 2.56 -12.64
N GLN A 78 -8.87 3.54 -12.92
CA GLN A 78 -8.79 4.20 -14.22
C GLN A 78 -7.74 3.57 -15.14
N VAL A 79 -6.96 2.62 -14.61
CA VAL A 79 -5.92 1.94 -15.38
C VAL A 79 -6.53 0.78 -16.15
N PRO A 80 -6.29 0.69 -17.48
CA PRO A 80 -6.75 -0.47 -18.26
C PRO A 80 -6.20 -1.78 -17.69
N GLN A 81 -7.03 -2.82 -17.72
CA GLN A 81 -6.70 -4.13 -17.15
C GLN A 81 -5.39 -4.72 -17.68
N GLU A 82 -5.13 -4.55 -18.96
CA GLU A 82 -3.90 -5.05 -19.58
C GLU A 82 -2.65 -4.38 -19.03
N ILE A 83 -2.74 -3.06 -18.82
CA ILE A 83 -1.65 -2.28 -18.24
C ILE A 83 -1.45 -2.68 -16.77
N LEU A 84 -2.54 -2.82 -16.03
CA LEU A 84 -2.49 -3.24 -14.62
C LEU A 84 -1.81 -4.59 -14.47
N ARG A 85 -2.13 -5.56 -15.32
CA ARG A 85 -1.48 -6.88 -15.32
C ARG A 85 0.03 -6.79 -15.61
N GLY A 86 0.42 -5.90 -16.51
CA GLY A 86 1.82 -5.62 -16.80
C GLY A 86 2.55 -5.06 -15.58
N LEU A 87 1.92 -4.12 -14.87
CA LEU A 87 2.44 -3.55 -13.63
C LEU A 87 2.60 -4.62 -12.55
N GLU A 88 1.62 -5.48 -12.39
CA GLU A 88 1.64 -6.58 -11.43
C GLU A 88 2.77 -7.57 -11.70
N ARG A 89 2.97 -7.93 -12.96
CA ARG A 89 4.06 -8.83 -13.35
C ARG A 89 5.42 -8.24 -13.06
N ALA A 90 5.63 -6.97 -13.38
CA ALA A 90 6.89 -6.29 -13.10
C ALA A 90 7.16 -6.22 -11.60
N CYS A 91 6.14 -5.92 -10.79
CA CYS A 91 6.25 -5.93 -9.33
C CYS A 91 6.57 -7.32 -8.79
N SER A 92 5.93 -8.37 -9.32
CA SER A 92 6.18 -9.76 -8.90
C SER A 92 7.64 -10.18 -9.11
N GLY A 93 8.25 -9.74 -10.20
CA GLY A 93 9.65 -10.03 -10.51
C GLY A 93 10.64 -9.01 -9.95
N CYS A 94 10.17 -8.00 -9.23
CA CYS A 94 11.02 -6.94 -8.72
C CYS A 94 11.95 -7.43 -7.61
N THR A 95 13.24 -7.10 -7.72
CA THR A 95 14.26 -7.43 -6.70
C THR A 95 14.44 -6.33 -5.66
N GLU A 96 13.75 -5.19 -5.82
CA GLU A 96 13.88 -4.00 -4.98
C GLU A 96 12.69 -3.79 -4.03
N LYS A 97 11.99 -4.87 -3.66
CA LYS A 97 10.79 -4.77 -2.84
C LYS A 97 11.01 -4.17 -1.45
N PHE A 98 12.12 -4.53 -0.78
CA PHE A 98 12.46 -3.95 0.52
C PHE A 98 12.79 -2.47 0.40
N HIS A 99 13.54 -2.09 -0.63
CA HIS A 99 13.85 -0.70 -0.92
C HIS A 99 12.56 0.10 -1.19
N CYS A 100 11.68 -0.46 -2.01
CA CYS A 100 10.38 0.11 -2.33
C CYS A 100 9.54 0.33 -1.06
N ALA A 101 9.43 -0.69 -0.21
CA ALA A 101 8.70 -0.61 1.06
C ALA A 101 9.27 0.49 1.97
N ASP A 102 10.58 0.60 2.06
CA ASP A 102 11.25 1.62 2.84
C ASP A 102 10.96 3.03 2.32
N GLU A 103 11.08 3.24 1.03
CA GLU A 103 10.77 4.52 0.38
C GLU A 103 9.30 4.91 0.54
N LEU A 104 8.40 3.96 0.42
CA LEU A 104 6.97 4.18 0.65
C LEU A 104 6.68 4.52 2.11
N GLY A 105 7.29 3.79 3.03
CA GLY A 105 7.12 4.01 4.47
C GLY A 105 7.63 5.36 4.95
N ASN A 106 8.65 5.91 4.29
CA ASN A 106 9.24 7.21 4.60
C ASN A 106 8.66 8.36 3.77
N GLY A 107 7.68 8.11 2.91
CA GLY A 107 7.05 9.12 2.08
C GLY A 107 7.93 9.68 0.96
N ARG A 108 9.01 8.98 0.58
CA ARG A 108 9.95 9.41 -0.45
C ARG A 108 9.72 8.75 -1.81
N ALA A 109 8.86 7.74 -1.86
CA ALA A 109 8.66 6.96 -3.08
C ALA A 109 8.19 7.81 -4.27
N SER A 110 7.32 8.77 -4.05
CA SER A 110 6.81 9.66 -5.12
C SER A 110 7.91 10.47 -5.80
N ARG A 111 9.01 10.72 -5.11
CA ARG A 111 10.16 11.46 -5.65
C ARG A 111 11.23 10.54 -6.22
N ASN A 112 11.38 9.34 -5.66
CA ASN A 112 12.53 8.47 -5.93
C ASN A 112 12.18 7.21 -6.72
N PHE A 113 10.91 6.95 -7.00
CA PHE A 113 10.48 5.70 -7.65
C PHE A 113 11.15 5.48 -9.02
N GLU A 114 11.50 6.53 -9.72
CA GLU A 114 12.16 6.44 -11.02
C GLU A 114 13.52 5.74 -10.94
N SER A 115 14.17 5.77 -9.79
CA SER A 115 15.50 5.18 -9.62
C SER A 115 15.50 3.69 -9.34
N PHE A 116 14.38 3.12 -8.91
CA PHE A 116 14.33 1.71 -8.50
C PHE A 116 13.14 0.93 -9.03
N CYS A 117 12.02 1.61 -9.34
CA CYS A 117 10.78 0.94 -9.70
C CYS A 117 10.81 0.44 -11.15
N PRO A 118 10.61 -0.85 -11.42
CA PRO A 118 10.56 -1.36 -12.79
C PRO A 118 9.36 -0.82 -13.59
N ASN A 119 8.35 -0.29 -12.90
CA ASN A 119 7.15 0.29 -13.50
C ASN A 119 7.24 1.81 -13.68
N ALA A 120 8.39 2.41 -13.42
CA ALA A 120 8.56 3.87 -13.39
C ALA A 120 8.03 4.57 -14.64
N GLU A 121 8.40 4.09 -15.82
CA GLU A 121 7.97 4.71 -17.08
C GLU A 121 6.46 4.59 -17.31
N THR A 122 5.89 3.43 -17.03
CA THR A 122 4.44 3.22 -17.14
C THR A 122 3.69 4.10 -16.17
N LEU A 123 4.16 4.19 -14.92
CA LEU A 123 3.55 5.05 -13.91
C LEU A 123 3.63 6.53 -14.29
N LYS A 124 4.75 6.97 -14.84
CA LYS A 124 4.89 8.35 -15.34
C LYS A 124 3.92 8.64 -16.47
N SER A 125 3.74 7.70 -17.40
CA SER A 125 2.78 7.84 -18.48
C SER A 125 1.34 7.94 -17.95
N LEU A 126 1.01 7.15 -16.96
CA LEU A 126 -0.30 7.19 -16.30
C LEU A 126 -0.52 8.50 -15.55
N GLN A 127 0.51 9.02 -14.88
CA GLN A 127 0.46 10.35 -14.25
C GLN A 127 0.17 11.44 -15.28
N ALA A 128 0.85 11.40 -16.41
CA ALA A 128 0.67 12.39 -17.47
C ALA A 128 -0.75 12.38 -18.04
N LYS A 129 -1.34 11.21 -18.17
CA LYS A 129 -2.74 11.06 -18.62
C LYS A 129 -3.73 11.59 -17.58
N ALA A 130 -3.47 11.34 -16.30
CA ALA A 130 -4.33 11.80 -15.21
C ALA A 130 -4.28 13.32 -15.04
N ALA A 131 -3.18 13.96 -15.42
CA ALA A 131 -3.02 15.42 -15.35
C ALA A 131 -3.72 16.18 -16.49
N ARG A 132 -4.23 15.47 -17.48
CA ARG A 132 -4.99 16.03 -18.59
C ARG A 132 -6.48 15.94 -18.25
#